data_e40edd9cacf90e617cf3d28ae8d95930
#
_entry.id   e40edd9cacf90e617cf3d28ae8d95930
#
_cell.length_a   1.000
_cell.length_b   1.000
_cell.length_c   1.000
_cell.angle_alpha   90.00
_cell.angle_beta   90.00
_cell.angle_gamma   90.00
#
_symmetry.space_group_name_H-M   'P 1'
#
loop_
_entity.id
_entity.type
_entity.pdbx_description
1 polymer ?
#
loop_
_entity_poly.entity_id
_entity_poly.type
_entity_poly.pdbx_seq_one_letter_code
_entity_poly.pdbx_strand_id
1 'polypeptide(L)'
;LDVVVGKIESHDRCRRFGLVQQAVLSPASQLRRDLMSLGWDREQTVTVISDGEPALPNLVRNAVGGKVRHILDWWHISMRIQHVENAVKGLLQSRGFSGIPVLFKRPAETLRWYLWHGKVLTATTSLQWLIVDCARLVTDDRVATEATRRVQARCRDLYSYLANNMDNLTNYGKRHRRGLP
;
A
#
# COMPACT_ATOMS: atom_id res chain seq x y z
N LEU A 1 5.09 -23.76 -5.01
CA LEU A 1 4.44 -23.52 -6.31
C LEU A 1 4.00 -22.06 -6.34
N ASP A 2 4.70 -21.21 -7.09
CA ASP A 2 4.33 -19.80 -7.17
C ASP A 2 3.20 -19.66 -8.18
N VAL A 3 2.06 -19.19 -7.69
CA VAL A 3 0.87 -18.91 -8.50
C VAL A 3 0.65 -17.42 -8.48
N VAL A 4 0.63 -16.79 -9.65
CA VAL A 4 0.25 -15.39 -9.82
C VAL A 4 -1.18 -15.34 -10.34
N VAL A 5 -2.06 -14.68 -9.59
CA VAL A 5 -3.45 -14.46 -9.99
C VAL A 5 -3.70 -12.97 -10.20
N GLY A 6 -4.54 -12.64 -11.16
CA GLY A 6 -4.86 -11.26 -11.45
C GLY A 6 -6.05 -11.09 -12.37
N LYS A 7 -6.32 -9.81 -12.66
CA LYS A 7 -7.36 -9.35 -13.55
C LYS A 7 -6.79 -8.35 -14.54
N ILE A 8 -7.11 -8.50 -15.81
CA ILE A 8 -6.81 -7.53 -16.85
C ILE A 8 -8.12 -6.84 -17.23
N GLU A 9 -8.10 -5.53 -17.30
CA GLU A 9 -9.25 -4.73 -17.74
C GLU A 9 -8.82 -3.79 -18.88
N SER A 10 -9.66 -3.74 -19.92
CA SER A 10 -9.51 -2.85 -21.07
C SER A 10 -10.89 -2.40 -21.52
N HIS A 11 -11.20 -1.11 -21.33
CA HIS A 11 -12.53 -0.51 -21.63
C HIS A 11 -13.68 -1.34 -21.02
N ASP A 12 -14.43 -2.04 -21.88
CA ASP A 12 -15.59 -2.88 -21.55
C ASP A 12 -15.26 -4.37 -21.38
N ARG A 13 -13.98 -4.75 -21.58
CA ARG A 13 -13.52 -6.14 -21.53
C ARG A 13 -12.69 -6.42 -20.29
N CYS A 14 -12.88 -7.60 -19.73
CA CYS A 14 -12.20 -8.06 -18.53
C CYS A 14 -11.79 -9.53 -18.68
N ARG A 15 -10.59 -9.88 -18.23
CA ARG A 15 -10.11 -11.25 -18.16
C ARG A 15 -9.42 -11.50 -16.81
N ARG A 16 -9.79 -12.57 -16.14
CA ARG A 16 -9.07 -13.08 -14.97
C ARG A 16 -8.04 -14.10 -15.43
N PHE A 17 -6.88 -14.14 -14.79
CA PHE A 17 -5.83 -15.08 -15.09
C PHE A 17 -5.26 -15.72 -13.82
N GLY A 18 -4.75 -16.96 -13.97
CA GLY A 18 -3.92 -17.64 -13.00
C GLY A 18 -2.71 -18.22 -13.73
N LEU A 19 -1.52 -17.86 -13.32
CA LEU A 19 -0.26 -18.27 -13.94
C LEU A 19 0.53 -19.14 -12.98
N VAL A 20 1.01 -20.29 -13.47
CA VAL A 20 1.83 -21.24 -12.72
C VAL A 20 3.19 -21.33 -13.40
N GLN A 21 4.27 -21.30 -12.63
CA GLN A 21 5.64 -21.32 -13.19
C GLN A 21 6.00 -22.55 -14.04
N GLN A 22 5.28 -23.65 -13.90
CA GLN A 22 5.55 -24.92 -14.60
C GLN A 22 4.72 -25.13 -15.87
N ALA A 23 4.06 -24.11 -16.39
CA ALA A 23 3.26 -24.23 -17.61
C ALA A 23 4.14 -24.34 -18.87
N VAL A 24 3.63 -24.99 -19.92
CA VAL A 24 4.29 -25.13 -21.24
C VAL A 24 4.71 -23.79 -21.85
N LEU A 25 3.97 -22.73 -21.52
CA LEU A 25 4.28 -21.36 -21.90
C LEU A 25 4.77 -20.60 -20.67
N SER A 26 5.81 -19.79 -20.83
CA SER A 26 6.24 -18.91 -19.74
C SER A 26 5.09 -17.99 -19.31
N PRO A 27 4.97 -17.68 -18.00
CA PRO A 27 3.94 -16.77 -17.48
C PRO A 27 3.90 -15.41 -18.21
N ALA A 28 5.06 -14.87 -18.59
CA ALA A 28 5.15 -13.61 -19.36
C ALA A 28 4.56 -13.75 -20.77
N SER A 29 4.81 -14.88 -21.46
CA SER A 29 4.25 -15.14 -22.78
C SER A 29 2.75 -15.32 -22.76
N GLN A 30 2.24 -15.99 -21.72
CA GLN A 30 0.81 -16.17 -21.52
C GLN A 30 0.12 -14.81 -21.24
N LEU A 31 0.68 -14.01 -20.30
CA LEU A 31 0.17 -12.69 -19.98
C LEU A 31 0.17 -11.76 -21.20
N ARG A 32 1.27 -11.77 -22.00
CA ARG A 32 1.32 -11.01 -23.27
C ARG A 32 0.19 -11.38 -24.23
N ARG A 33 -0.07 -12.68 -24.38
CA ARG A 33 -1.17 -13.18 -25.24
C ARG A 33 -2.52 -12.68 -24.73
N ASP A 34 -2.73 -12.73 -23.42
CA ASP A 34 -3.97 -12.28 -22.80
C ASP A 34 -4.17 -10.76 -22.97
N LEU A 35 -3.12 -9.95 -22.81
CA LEU A 35 -3.15 -8.51 -23.08
C LEU A 35 -3.50 -8.22 -24.54
N MET A 36 -2.85 -8.90 -25.50
CA MET A 36 -3.14 -8.72 -26.93
C MET A 36 -4.58 -9.15 -27.28
N SER A 37 -5.11 -10.20 -26.67
CA SER A 37 -6.50 -10.63 -26.88
C SER A 37 -7.53 -9.60 -26.41
N LEU A 38 -7.15 -8.73 -25.49
CA LEU A 38 -7.95 -7.63 -24.98
C LEU A 38 -7.70 -6.29 -25.72
N GLY A 39 -6.87 -6.32 -26.80
CA GLY A 39 -6.64 -5.18 -27.67
C GLY A 39 -5.43 -4.31 -27.30
N TRP A 40 -4.51 -4.79 -26.45
CA TRP A 40 -3.25 -4.11 -26.25
C TRP A 40 -2.39 -4.15 -27.53
N ASP A 41 -1.99 -2.96 -28.03
CA ASP A 41 -1.30 -2.74 -29.29
C ASP A 41 0.22 -2.66 -29.19
N ARG A 42 0.80 -2.95 -28.01
CA ARG A 42 2.22 -2.82 -27.65
C ARG A 42 2.72 -1.38 -27.44
N GLU A 43 1.99 -0.37 -27.87
CA GLU A 43 2.37 1.05 -27.69
C GLU A 43 1.78 1.66 -26.40
N GLN A 44 0.63 1.14 -25.99
CA GLN A 44 -0.07 1.60 -24.79
C GLN A 44 0.68 1.20 -23.52
N THR A 45 0.72 2.11 -22.56
CA THR A 45 1.25 1.85 -21.22
C THR A 45 0.29 0.94 -20.42
N VAL A 46 0.80 -0.18 -19.94
CA VAL A 46 0.07 -1.05 -19.03
C VAL A 46 0.20 -0.55 -17.60
N THR A 47 -0.92 -0.27 -16.95
CA THR A 47 -0.95 0.07 -15.52
C THR A 47 -1.12 -1.22 -14.70
N VAL A 48 -0.20 -1.45 -13.76
CA VAL A 48 -0.26 -2.55 -12.80
C VAL A 48 -0.63 -1.99 -11.43
N ILE A 49 -1.63 -2.58 -10.79
CA ILE A 49 -2.01 -2.27 -9.41
C ILE A 49 -1.72 -3.51 -8.57
N SER A 50 -0.86 -3.39 -7.55
CA SER A 50 -0.52 -4.49 -6.65
C SER A 50 -0.13 -4.00 -5.26
N ASP A 51 0.06 -4.94 -4.35
CA ASP A 51 0.41 -4.71 -2.94
C ASP A 51 1.84 -4.20 -2.69
N GLY A 52 2.62 -4.00 -3.75
CA GLY A 52 4.02 -3.57 -3.67
C GLY A 52 5.03 -4.70 -3.77
N GLU A 53 4.59 -5.96 -3.83
CA GLU A 53 5.49 -7.07 -4.12
C GLU A 53 5.96 -6.98 -5.59
N PRO A 54 7.27 -7.11 -5.86
CA PRO A 54 7.83 -6.89 -7.20
C PRO A 54 7.50 -7.98 -8.21
N ALA A 55 7.03 -9.15 -7.78
CA ALA A 55 6.78 -10.30 -8.65
C ALA A 55 5.82 -9.97 -9.80
N LEU A 56 4.65 -9.41 -9.50
CA LEU A 56 3.65 -9.08 -10.52
C LEU A 56 4.09 -7.92 -11.43
N PRO A 57 4.59 -6.78 -10.95
CA PRO A 57 5.13 -5.73 -11.82
C PRO A 57 6.27 -6.21 -12.73
N ASN A 58 7.18 -7.06 -12.22
CA ASN A 58 8.27 -7.62 -13.02
C ASN A 58 7.74 -8.58 -14.09
N LEU A 59 6.78 -9.43 -13.76
CA LEU A 59 6.11 -10.30 -14.73
C LEU A 59 5.49 -9.49 -15.86
N VAL A 60 4.77 -8.39 -15.53
CA VAL A 60 4.17 -7.52 -16.53
C VAL A 60 5.23 -6.82 -17.37
N ARG A 61 6.33 -6.30 -16.78
CA ARG A 61 7.45 -5.71 -17.53
C ARG A 61 8.02 -6.71 -18.53
N ASN A 62 8.24 -7.95 -18.12
CA ASN A 62 8.72 -9.02 -19.01
C ASN A 62 7.72 -9.36 -20.13
N ALA A 63 6.42 -9.30 -19.84
CA ALA A 63 5.38 -9.53 -20.82
C ALA A 63 5.28 -8.42 -21.87
N VAL A 64 5.38 -7.14 -21.46
CA VAL A 64 5.10 -6.00 -22.34
C VAL A 64 6.37 -5.31 -22.90
N GLY A 65 7.55 -5.55 -22.34
CA GLY A 65 8.79 -4.99 -22.84
C GLY A 65 9.05 -3.53 -22.44
N GLY A 66 8.49 -3.04 -21.32
CA GLY A 66 8.98 -1.80 -20.72
C GLY A 66 7.98 -0.70 -20.41
N LYS A 67 6.89 -0.53 -21.15
CA LYS A 67 5.89 0.54 -20.89
C LYS A 67 4.90 0.14 -19.77
N VAL A 68 5.41 0.04 -18.53
CA VAL A 68 4.62 -0.34 -17.36
C VAL A 68 4.61 0.76 -16.32
N ARG A 69 3.44 1.12 -15.85
CA ARG A 69 3.23 1.99 -14.70
C ARG A 69 2.74 1.17 -13.52
N HIS A 70 3.57 1.03 -12.50
CA HIS A 70 3.16 0.38 -11.25
C HIS A 70 2.52 1.41 -10.30
N ILE A 71 1.42 1.01 -9.68
CA ILE A 71 0.70 1.79 -8.67
C ILE A 71 0.41 0.85 -7.51
N LEU A 72 0.68 1.30 -6.28
CA LEU A 72 0.29 0.56 -5.09
C LEU A 72 -1.23 0.47 -4.97
N ASP A 73 -1.70 -0.71 -4.59
CA ASP A 73 -3.11 -0.91 -4.29
C ASP A 73 -3.53 -0.12 -3.04
N TRP A 74 -4.52 0.75 -3.21
CA TRP A 74 -5.08 1.55 -2.13
C TRP A 74 -5.66 0.72 -0.98
N TRP A 75 -6.21 -0.44 -1.26
CA TRP A 75 -6.76 -1.31 -0.24
C TRP A 75 -5.68 -1.76 0.75
N HIS A 76 -4.51 -2.18 0.28
CA HIS A 76 -3.37 -2.57 1.10
C HIS A 76 -2.81 -1.40 1.93
N ILE A 77 -2.74 -0.20 1.35
CA ILE A 77 -2.37 1.01 2.09
C ILE A 77 -3.40 1.29 3.19
N SER A 78 -4.69 1.24 2.86
CA SER A 78 -5.77 1.57 3.79
C SER A 78 -5.86 0.59 4.96
N MET A 79 -5.59 -0.71 4.74
CA MET A 79 -5.47 -1.70 5.83
C MET A 79 -4.32 -1.36 6.79
N ARG A 80 -3.15 -1.01 6.26
CA ARG A 80 -2.00 -0.65 7.10
C ARG A 80 -2.26 0.62 7.91
N ILE A 81 -2.95 1.61 7.33
CA ILE A 81 -3.42 2.80 8.06
C ILE A 81 -4.36 2.38 9.19
N GLN A 82 -5.32 1.49 8.91
CA GLN A 82 -6.26 0.99 9.93
C GLN A 82 -5.54 0.31 11.11
N HIS A 83 -4.43 -0.40 10.85
CA HIS A 83 -3.63 -0.98 11.93
C HIS A 83 -3.01 0.11 12.82
N VAL A 84 -2.54 1.23 12.26
CA VAL A 84 -2.04 2.38 13.03
C VAL A 84 -3.18 3.01 13.83
N GLU A 85 -4.32 3.31 13.19
CA GLU A 85 -5.50 3.89 13.85
C GLU A 85 -5.98 3.04 15.03
N ASN A 86 -6.07 1.71 14.84
CA ASN A 86 -6.47 0.79 15.89
C ASN A 86 -5.45 0.70 17.05
N ALA A 87 -4.15 0.73 16.73
CA ALA A 87 -3.10 0.73 17.75
C ALA A 87 -3.14 2.02 18.59
N VAL A 88 -3.31 3.17 17.95
CA VAL A 88 -3.46 4.47 18.64
C VAL A 88 -4.71 4.48 19.50
N LYS A 89 -5.85 4.01 18.99
CA LYS A 89 -7.09 3.87 19.80
C LYS A 89 -6.85 3.00 21.04
N GLY A 90 -6.17 1.87 20.89
CA GLY A 90 -5.82 0.98 22.01
C GLY A 90 -4.92 1.65 23.03
N LEU A 91 -3.92 2.45 22.59
CA LEU A 91 -3.07 3.23 23.46
C LEU A 91 -3.86 4.25 24.28
N LEU A 92 -4.72 5.04 23.64
CA LEU A 92 -5.54 6.05 24.29
C LEU A 92 -6.54 5.48 25.32
N GLN A 93 -6.92 4.22 25.17
CA GLN A 93 -7.83 3.49 26.08
C GLN A 93 -7.07 2.69 27.14
N SER A 94 -5.73 2.61 27.08
CA SER A 94 -4.94 1.84 28.03
C SER A 94 -4.92 2.52 29.42
N ARG A 95 -4.96 1.70 30.47
CA ARG A 95 -4.74 2.18 31.84
C ARG A 95 -3.31 2.74 31.93
N GLY A 96 -3.15 3.85 32.64
CA GLY A 96 -1.84 4.49 32.78
C GLY A 96 -1.38 5.33 31.59
N PHE A 97 -2.22 5.56 30.56
CA PHE A 97 -1.90 6.52 29.53
C PHE A 97 -1.80 7.94 30.12
N SER A 98 -0.62 8.51 30.08
CA SER A 98 -0.31 9.84 30.66
C SER A 98 0.00 10.92 29.60
N GLY A 99 -0.10 10.55 28.30
CA GLY A 99 0.19 11.44 27.21
C GLY A 99 -0.94 12.42 26.87
N ILE A 100 -0.67 13.35 25.96
CA ILE A 100 -1.65 14.28 25.42
C ILE A 100 -2.37 13.62 24.26
N PRO A 101 -3.67 13.25 24.37
CA PRO A 101 -4.38 12.45 23.38
C PRO A 101 -4.33 13.00 21.95
N VAL A 102 -4.39 14.32 21.79
CA VAL A 102 -4.42 14.98 20.48
C VAL A 102 -3.11 14.75 19.67
N LEU A 103 -1.96 14.56 20.34
CA LEU A 103 -0.67 14.29 19.68
C LEU A 103 -0.65 12.91 19.00
N PHE A 104 -1.47 11.98 19.45
CA PHE A 104 -1.57 10.63 18.87
C PHE A 104 -2.78 10.50 17.93
N LYS A 105 -3.94 11.00 18.35
CA LYS A 105 -5.19 10.87 17.62
C LYS A 105 -5.15 11.61 16.27
N ARG A 106 -4.83 12.89 16.28
CA ARG A 106 -4.87 13.72 15.06
C ARG A 106 -3.92 13.24 13.96
N PRO A 107 -2.63 12.93 14.22
CA PRO A 107 -1.76 12.39 13.18
C PRO A 107 -2.29 11.08 12.59
N ALA A 108 -2.80 10.15 13.40
CA ALA A 108 -3.33 8.88 12.93
C ALA A 108 -4.56 9.07 12.02
N GLU A 109 -5.53 9.91 12.42
CA GLU A 109 -6.76 10.19 11.67
C GLU A 109 -6.50 10.88 10.33
N THR A 110 -5.44 11.67 10.21
CA THR A 110 -5.12 12.41 8.99
C THR A 110 -4.31 11.62 7.96
N LEU A 111 -3.69 10.49 8.34
CA LEU A 111 -2.87 9.65 7.45
C LEU A 111 -3.62 9.26 6.17
N ARG A 112 -4.85 8.78 6.33
CA ARG A 112 -5.71 8.35 5.22
C ARG A 112 -5.94 9.46 4.21
N TRP A 113 -6.23 10.66 4.70
CA TRP A 113 -6.46 11.82 3.86
C TRP A 113 -5.18 12.24 3.12
N TYR A 114 -4.03 12.28 3.81
CA TYR A 114 -2.76 12.65 3.19
C TYR A 114 -2.38 11.67 2.07
N LEU A 115 -2.43 10.38 2.33
CA LEU A 115 -2.06 9.36 1.35
C LEU A 115 -3.05 9.30 0.18
N TRP A 116 -4.36 9.44 0.44
CA TRP A 116 -5.36 9.52 -0.63
C TRP A 116 -5.12 10.69 -1.59
N HIS A 117 -4.65 11.81 -1.08
CA HIS A 117 -4.35 13.01 -1.87
C HIS A 117 -2.89 13.08 -2.37
N GLY A 118 -2.11 12.02 -2.23
CA GLY A 118 -0.72 11.96 -2.69
C GLY A 118 0.26 12.80 -1.88
N LYS A 119 -0.11 13.21 -0.65
CA LYS A 119 0.74 13.99 0.27
C LYS A 119 1.63 13.04 1.08
N VAL A 120 2.47 12.28 0.38
CA VAL A 120 3.25 11.18 0.97
C VAL A 120 4.23 11.70 2.03
N LEU A 121 4.96 12.77 1.74
CA LEU A 121 5.91 13.36 2.70
C LEU A 121 5.23 13.81 3.99
N THR A 122 4.05 14.41 3.90
CA THR A 122 3.28 14.82 5.09
C THR A 122 2.84 13.61 5.91
N ALA A 123 2.41 12.53 5.23
CA ALA A 123 2.02 11.30 5.91
C ALA A 123 3.21 10.62 6.61
N THR A 124 4.37 10.52 5.95
CA THR A 124 5.57 9.93 6.54
C THR A 124 6.10 10.76 7.70
N THR A 125 6.05 12.08 7.61
CA THR A 125 6.38 12.98 8.74
C THR A 125 5.43 12.75 9.92
N SER A 126 4.12 12.61 9.68
CA SER A 126 3.16 12.32 10.75
C SER A 126 3.46 10.98 11.45
N LEU A 127 3.87 9.95 10.69
CA LEU A 127 4.29 8.66 11.26
C LEU A 127 5.56 8.80 12.11
N GLN A 128 6.54 9.60 11.65
CA GLN A 128 7.76 9.86 12.41
C GLN A 128 7.45 10.56 13.75
N TRP A 129 6.57 11.56 13.74
CA TRP A 129 6.12 12.20 14.96
C TRP A 129 5.46 11.23 15.94
N LEU A 130 4.56 10.37 15.46
CA LEU A 130 3.94 9.33 16.30
C LEU A 130 5.00 8.41 16.93
N ILE A 131 6.03 8.01 16.18
CA ILE A 131 7.12 7.16 16.68
C ILE A 131 7.91 7.89 17.78
N VAL A 132 8.23 9.17 17.57
CA VAL A 132 8.98 10.01 18.54
C VAL A 132 8.16 10.24 19.81
N ASP A 133 6.89 10.60 19.66
CA ASP A 133 6.01 10.87 20.80
C ASP A 133 5.76 9.59 21.63
N CYS A 134 5.64 8.43 20.98
CA CYS A 134 5.63 7.16 21.67
C CYS A 134 6.94 6.91 22.45
N ALA A 135 8.10 7.26 21.90
CA ALA A 135 9.38 7.08 22.60
C ALA A 135 9.53 7.99 23.83
N ARG A 136 8.82 9.11 23.83
CA ARG A 136 8.79 10.05 24.97
C ARG A 136 7.82 9.63 26.09
N LEU A 137 6.86 8.76 25.78
CA LEU A 137 5.96 8.18 26.79
C LEU A 137 6.71 7.09 27.56
N VAL A 138 7.64 7.51 28.43
CA VAL A 138 8.23 6.61 29.40
C VAL A 138 7.23 6.46 30.54
N THR A 139 6.61 5.29 30.64
CA THR A 139 5.67 4.97 31.72
C THR A 139 6.19 3.78 32.49
N ASP A 140 6.03 3.80 33.80
CA ASP A 140 6.31 2.63 34.66
C ASP A 140 5.23 1.55 34.54
N ASP A 141 4.12 1.87 33.87
CA ASP A 141 3.01 0.94 33.63
C ASP A 141 3.33 0.03 32.45
N ARG A 142 3.39 -1.28 32.70
CA ARG A 142 3.66 -2.31 31.68
C ARG A 142 2.62 -2.32 30.56
N VAL A 143 1.35 -2.05 30.85
CA VAL A 143 0.26 -2.06 29.87
C VAL A 143 0.38 -0.90 28.90
N ALA A 144 0.64 0.31 29.43
CA ALA A 144 0.89 1.49 28.62
C ALA A 144 2.16 1.34 27.76
N THR A 145 3.22 0.72 28.33
CA THR A 145 4.45 0.42 27.60
C THR A 145 4.22 -0.51 26.42
N GLU A 146 3.43 -1.58 26.60
CA GLU A 146 3.10 -2.52 25.51
C GLU A 146 2.22 -1.87 24.42
N ALA A 147 1.24 -1.06 24.81
CA ALA A 147 0.40 -0.34 23.88
C ALA A 147 1.24 0.68 23.07
N THR A 148 2.17 1.37 23.70
CA THR A 148 3.12 2.30 23.06
C THR A 148 4.01 1.60 22.05
N ARG A 149 4.61 0.44 22.42
CA ARG A 149 5.41 -0.38 21.50
C ARG A 149 4.62 -0.83 20.28
N ARG A 150 3.34 -1.18 20.48
CA ARG A 150 2.44 -1.59 19.40
C ARG A 150 2.19 -0.44 18.42
N VAL A 151 1.95 0.78 18.90
CA VAL A 151 1.83 1.96 18.03
C VAL A 151 3.12 2.18 17.25
N GLN A 152 4.29 2.18 17.93
CA GLN A 152 5.59 2.33 17.27
C GLN A 152 5.81 1.28 16.18
N ALA A 153 5.52 0.01 16.46
CA ALA A 153 5.68 -1.08 15.50
C ALA A 153 4.81 -0.83 14.26
N ARG A 154 3.51 -0.52 14.44
CA ARG A 154 2.61 -0.26 13.31
C ARG A 154 2.98 0.97 12.50
N CYS A 155 3.46 2.04 13.15
CA CYS A 155 3.96 3.21 12.45
C CYS A 155 5.22 2.91 11.64
N ARG A 156 6.17 2.13 12.19
CA ARG A 156 7.39 1.71 11.48
C ARG A 156 7.07 0.80 10.29
N ASP A 157 6.14 -0.16 10.46
CA ASP A 157 5.69 -1.05 9.40
C ASP A 157 5.11 -0.25 8.21
N LEU A 158 4.21 0.70 8.50
CA LEU A 158 3.62 1.55 7.46
C LEU A 158 4.66 2.48 6.85
N TYR A 159 5.53 3.10 7.66
CA TYR A 159 6.60 3.96 7.16
C TYR A 159 7.54 3.24 6.20
N SER A 160 8.03 2.06 6.59
CA SER A 160 8.92 1.23 5.75
C SER A 160 8.23 0.80 4.46
N TYR A 161 6.97 0.41 4.54
CA TYR A 161 6.17 0.05 3.37
C TYR A 161 6.04 1.22 2.38
N LEU A 162 5.74 2.43 2.87
CA LEU A 162 5.63 3.63 2.03
C LEU A 162 6.99 4.02 1.45
N ALA A 163 8.06 3.97 2.24
CA ALA A 163 9.41 4.32 1.81
C ALA A 163 9.91 3.38 0.70
N ASN A 164 9.72 2.06 0.87
CA ASN A 164 10.14 1.06 -0.11
C ASN A 164 9.34 1.11 -1.43
N ASN A 165 8.18 1.79 -1.43
CA ASN A 165 7.29 1.85 -2.57
C ASN A 165 6.97 3.29 -3.00
N MET A 166 7.83 4.25 -2.65
CA MET A 166 7.55 5.68 -2.83
C MET A 166 7.22 6.04 -4.29
N ASP A 167 7.95 5.45 -5.25
CA ASP A 167 7.78 5.70 -6.67
C ASP A 167 6.45 5.15 -7.24
N ASN A 168 5.81 4.24 -6.50
CA ASN A 168 4.56 3.59 -6.89
C ASN A 168 3.33 4.25 -6.24
N LEU A 169 3.55 5.26 -5.39
CA LEU A 169 2.48 6.02 -4.77
C LEU A 169 1.95 7.09 -5.74
N THR A 170 0.66 7.38 -5.64
CA THR A 170 -0.01 8.34 -6.52
C THR A 170 -1.06 9.15 -5.76
N ASN A 171 -1.61 10.16 -6.41
CA ASN A 171 -2.79 10.85 -5.91
C ASN A 171 -4.05 10.04 -6.29
N TYR A 172 -4.48 9.16 -5.38
CA TYR A 172 -5.63 8.27 -5.58
C TYR A 172 -6.92 9.04 -5.77
N GLY A 173 -7.15 10.11 -5.02
CA GLY A 173 -8.32 10.96 -5.15
C GLY A 173 -8.42 11.64 -6.52
N LYS A 174 -7.28 12.05 -7.11
CA LYS A 174 -7.25 12.59 -8.47
C LYS A 174 -7.53 11.51 -9.52
N ARG A 175 -6.99 10.30 -9.33
CA ARG A 175 -7.26 9.14 -10.23
C ARG A 175 -8.73 8.76 -10.18
N HIS A 176 -9.28 8.60 -8.98
CA HIS A 176 -10.69 8.25 -8.77
C HIS A 176 -11.64 9.26 -9.46
N ARG A 177 -11.42 10.58 -9.29
CA ARG A 177 -12.22 11.61 -9.96
C ARG A 177 -12.15 11.57 -11.50
N ARG A 178 -11.11 10.96 -12.06
CA ARG A 178 -10.93 10.75 -13.50
C ARG A 178 -11.44 9.40 -14.00
N GLY A 179 -12.09 8.61 -13.16
CA GLY A 179 -12.54 7.26 -13.49
C GLY A 179 -11.41 6.26 -13.75
N LEU A 180 -10.19 6.55 -13.25
CA LEU A 180 -9.03 5.68 -13.40
C LEU A 180 -8.93 4.75 -12.19
N PRO A 181 -8.58 3.47 -12.39
CA PRO A 181 -8.38 2.52 -11.32
C PRO A 181 -7.24 2.92 -10.39
#